data_33fa9e40dc4cafefd1c53686ad338a19
#
_entry.id   33fa9e40dc4cafefd1c53686ad338a19
#
_cell.length_a   1.000
_cell.length_b   1.000
_cell.length_c   1.000
_cell.angle_alpha   90.00
_cell.angle_beta   90.00
_cell.angle_gamma   90.00
#
_symmetry.space_group_name_H-M   'P 1'
#
loop_
_entity.id
_entity.type
_entity.pdbx_description
1 polymer ?
#
loop_
_entity_poly.entity_id
_entity_poly.type
_entity_poly.pdbx_seq_one_letter_code
_entity_poly.pdbx_strand_id
1 'polypeptide(L)'
;RMDRYLVSQFELENPFPKIDISCYLEIFDKKNEYYITIVENGDCDRYILFLSFGVIEFEEDKIIFKDIRTGCDLVMTKVGKELFVNKGYYFMKNKCFIDRGKSNYSENYSMLDMKKECQRKIRKNNSYLNALNLNQIPLQLGDYKNGCVHIDLDIAFSYRIYYLVGKTKIYLSLGKWAKQGNKLLLQDLSLDCNFVYLIKNNYLYSIYSPNEINDTDRYSLDRLFPFIMR
;
A
#
# COMPACT_ATOMS: atom_id res chain seq x y z
N ARG A 1 -6.78 30.13 -7.39
CA ARG A 1 -8.01 29.41 -7.75
C ARG A 1 -7.77 27.95 -7.48
N MET A 2 -8.42 27.40 -6.47
CA MET A 2 -8.46 25.95 -6.25
C MET A 2 -9.26 25.35 -7.40
N ASP A 3 -8.63 24.56 -8.24
CA ASP A 3 -9.32 23.83 -9.29
C ASP A 3 -10.15 22.72 -8.62
N ARG A 4 -11.47 22.83 -8.71
CA ARG A 4 -12.38 21.78 -8.23
C ARG A 4 -12.46 20.71 -9.30
N TYR A 5 -12.04 19.50 -8.96
CA TYR A 5 -12.14 18.33 -9.84
C TYR A 5 -13.37 17.51 -9.50
N LEU A 6 -14.05 17.05 -10.54
CA LEU A 6 -15.13 16.08 -10.39
C LEU A 6 -14.49 14.69 -10.24
N VAL A 7 -14.82 14.03 -9.15
CA VAL A 7 -14.27 12.72 -8.78
C VAL A 7 -15.39 11.72 -8.67
N SER A 8 -15.27 10.59 -9.37
CA SER A 8 -16.12 9.43 -9.18
C SER A 8 -15.65 8.66 -7.96
N GLN A 9 -16.54 8.48 -6.98
CA GLN A 9 -16.21 7.82 -5.71
C GLN A 9 -16.88 6.45 -5.64
N PHE A 10 -16.08 5.46 -5.28
CA PHE A 10 -16.52 4.09 -5.02
C PHE A 10 -16.10 3.67 -3.61
N GLU A 11 -16.92 2.87 -2.96
CA GLU A 11 -16.64 2.34 -1.62
C GLU A 11 -16.61 0.81 -1.67
N LEU A 12 -15.58 0.21 -1.08
CA LEU A 12 -15.45 -1.25 -1.01
C LEU A 12 -16.55 -1.84 -0.11
N GLU A 13 -17.27 -2.83 -0.63
CA GLU A 13 -18.36 -3.48 0.08
C GLU A 13 -17.87 -4.20 1.34
N ASN A 14 -18.41 -3.80 2.51
CA ASN A 14 -18.15 -4.43 3.82
C ASN A 14 -16.70 -4.90 4.02
N PRO A 15 -15.70 -4.02 3.88
CA PRO A 15 -14.31 -4.47 4.01
C PRO A 15 -14.02 -4.98 5.42
N PHE A 16 -14.65 -4.38 6.44
CA PHE A 16 -14.33 -4.61 7.86
C PHE A 16 -15.58 -4.50 8.74
N PRO A 17 -16.43 -5.55 8.80
CA PRO A 17 -17.78 -5.45 9.38
C PRO A 17 -17.86 -5.15 10.88
N LYS A 18 -16.73 -5.16 11.60
CA LYS A 18 -16.67 -4.92 13.05
C LYS A 18 -15.87 -3.65 13.43
N ILE A 19 -15.41 -2.89 12.44
CA ILE A 19 -14.51 -1.76 12.66
C ILE A 19 -15.03 -0.60 11.82
N ASP A 20 -15.03 0.61 12.37
CA ASP A 20 -15.44 1.82 11.66
C ASP A 20 -14.33 2.31 10.71
N ILE A 21 -14.10 1.52 9.67
CA ILE A 21 -13.13 1.78 8.61
C ILE A 21 -13.78 1.56 7.27
N SER A 22 -13.56 2.53 6.38
CA SER A 22 -13.99 2.46 4.99
C SER A 22 -12.79 2.42 4.06
N CYS A 23 -12.94 1.77 2.92
CA CYS A 23 -11.98 1.78 1.83
C CYS A 23 -12.62 2.43 0.61
N TYR A 24 -12.03 3.53 0.14
CA TYR A 24 -12.54 4.28 -1.00
C TYR A 24 -11.59 4.19 -2.19
N LEU A 25 -12.18 4.08 -3.37
CA LEU A 25 -11.52 4.32 -4.65
C LEU A 25 -12.07 5.61 -5.23
N GLU A 26 -11.20 6.55 -5.50
CA GLU A 26 -11.52 7.84 -6.11
C GLU A 26 -10.87 7.92 -7.49
N ILE A 27 -11.68 8.19 -8.51
CA ILE A 27 -11.26 8.30 -9.90
C ILE A 27 -11.43 9.73 -10.37
N PHE A 28 -10.34 10.32 -10.84
CA PHE A 28 -10.29 11.66 -11.43
C PHE A 28 -10.54 11.56 -12.93
N ASP A 29 -11.79 11.63 -13.34
CA ASP A 29 -12.25 11.34 -14.70
C ASP A 29 -11.46 12.07 -15.80
N LYS A 30 -11.06 13.34 -15.56
CA LYS A 30 -10.34 14.15 -16.54
C LYS A 30 -8.85 13.83 -16.68
N LYS A 31 -8.28 13.11 -15.72
CA LYS A 31 -6.83 12.88 -15.65
C LYS A 31 -6.46 11.40 -15.82
N ASN A 32 -7.43 10.49 -15.82
CA ASN A 32 -7.22 9.04 -15.72
C ASN A 32 -6.30 8.67 -14.54
N GLU A 33 -6.47 9.38 -13.41
CA GLU A 33 -5.74 9.16 -12.18
C GLU A 33 -6.66 8.62 -11.11
N TYR A 34 -6.13 7.92 -10.12
CA TYR A 34 -6.90 7.35 -9.02
C TYR A 34 -6.15 7.37 -7.69
N TYR A 35 -6.94 7.30 -6.60
CA TYR A 35 -6.49 6.97 -5.25
C TYR A 35 -7.29 5.80 -4.72
N ILE A 36 -6.63 4.93 -3.95
CA ILE A 36 -7.31 4.01 -3.03
C ILE A 36 -6.85 4.36 -1.63
N THR A 37 -7.81 4.65 -0.75
CA THR A 37 -7.58 5.08 0.62
C THR A 37 -8.32 4.19 1.61
N ILE A 38 -7.69 3.95 2.75
CA ILE A 38 -8.36 3.43 3.94
C ILE A 38 -8.56 4.60 4.89
N VAL A 39 -9.79 4.80 5.33
CA VAL A 39 -10.18 5.90 6.22
C VAL A 39 -10.71 5.31 7.51
N GLU A 40 -10.07 5.64 8.63
CA GLU A 40 -10.56 5.36 9.96
C GLU A 40 -11.48 6.51 10.41
N ASN A 41 -12.73 6.20 10.71
CA ASN A 41 -13.72 7.17 11.18
C ASN A 41 -13.65 7.25 12.72
N GLY A 42 -12.63 7.92 13.26
CA GLY A 42 -12.52 8.19 14.71
C GLY A 42 -13.11 9.53 15.09
N ASP A 43 -13.45 9.70 16.39
CA ASP A 43 -14.16 10.88 16.91
C ASP A 43 -13.38 12.21 16.81
N CYS A 44 -12.07 12.20 16.60
CA CYS A 44 -11.25 13.41 16.64
C CYS A 44 -10.31 13.59 15.46
N ASP A 45 -9.73 12.52 14.91
CA ASP A 45 -8.78 12.60 13.80
C ASP A 45 -9.09 11.53 12.74
N ARG A 46 -9.41 11.97 11.53
CA ARG A 46 -9.47 11.07 10.38
C ARG A 46 -8.07 10.63 10.03
N TYR A 47 -7.75 9.38 10.32
CA TYR A 47 -6.54 8.78 9.81
C TYR A 47 -6.78 8.27 8.39
N ILE A 48 -5.97 8.72 7.44
CA ILE A 48 -6.06 8.33 6.02
C ILE A 48 -4.78 7.61 5.62
N LEU A 49 -4.89 6.33 5.28
CA LEU A 49 -3.83 5.57 4.65
C LEU A 49 -4.04 5.58 3.13
N PHE A 50 -3.12 6.19 2.38
CA PHE A 50 -3.08 6.06 0.93
C PHE A 50 -2.47 4.70 0.56
N LEU A 51 -3.34 3.76 0.24
CA LEU A 51 -2.94 2.39 -0.05
C LEU A 51 -2.35 2.24 -1.45
N SER A 52 -2.96 2.91 -2.43
CA SER A 52 -2.56 2.87 -3.84
C SER A 52 -2.91 4.17 -4.55
N PHE A 53 -2.10 4.60 -5.48
CA PHE A 53 -2.40 5.73 -6.35
C PHE A 53 -1.60 5.66 -7.65
N GLY A 54 -2.16 6.21 -8.71
CA GLY A 54 -1.50 6.20 -10.01
C GLY A 54 -2.42 6.54 -11.16
N VAL A 55 -2.21 5.84 -12.28
CA VAL A 55 -2.94 6.05 -13.52
C VAL A 55 -3.83 4.86 -13.85
N ILE A 56 -4.87 5.12 -14.66
CA ILE A 56 -5.85 4.13 -15.08
C ILE A 56 -5.64 3.84 -16.55
N GLU A 57 -5.64 2.56 -16.91
CA GLU A 57 -5.72 2.07 -18.28
C GLU A 57 -6.99 1.23 -18.45
N PHE A 58 -7.61 1.32 -19.61
CA PHE A 58 -8.81 0.57 -19.94
C PHE A 58 -8.47 -0.49 -21.00
N GLU A 59 -8.80 -1.74 -20.72
CA GLU A 59 -8.65 -2.88 -21.62
C GLU A 59 -9.99 -3.64 -21.72
N GLU A 60 -10.70 -3.52 -22.86
CA GLU A 60 -11.99 -4.18 -23.08
C GLU A 60 -12.97 -3.97 -21.91
N ASP A 61 -13.20 -5.01 -21.10
CA ASP A 61 -14.06 -5.00 -19.92
C ASP A 61 -13.31 -4.77 -18.60
N LYS A 62 -11.97 -4.64 -18.66
CA LYS A 62 -11.10 -4.48 -17.50
C LYS A 62 -10.61 -3.06 -17.33
N ILE A 63 -10.49 -2.67 -16.09
CA ILE A 63 -9.86 -1.41 -15.68
C ILE A 63 -8.60 -1.76 -14.91
N ILE A 64 -7.46 -1.30 -15.40
CA ILE A 64 -6.15 -1.53 -14.80
C ILE A 64 -5.74 -0.27 -14.06
N PHE A 65 -5.51 -0.40 -12.77
CA PHE A 65 -5.04 0.65 -11.88
C PHE A 65 -3.56 0.44 -11.64
N LYS A 66 -2.72 1.24 -12.30
CA LYS A 66 -1.26 1.16 -12.22
C LYS A 66 -0.74 1.97 -11.04
N ASP A 67 -0.30 1.28 -10.00
CA ASP A 67 0.27 1.93 -8.81
C ASP A 67 1.68 2.41 -9.11
N ILE A 68 1.90 3.74 -9.03
CA ILE A 68 3.21 4.34 -9.34
C ILE A 68 4.22 4.21 -8.21
N ARG A 69 3.79 3.86 -7.02
CA ARG A 69 4.66 3.69 -5.85
C ARG A 69 5.20 2.27 -5.75
N THR A 70 4.33 1.28 -5.90
CA THR A 70 4.69 -0.13 -5.78
C THR A 70 5.07 -0.77 -7.12
N GLY A 71 4.58 -0.22 -8.22
CA GLY A 71 4.66 -0.83 -9.55
C GLY A 71 3.73 -2.04 -9.72
N CYS A 72 2.80 -2.26 -8.78
CA CYS A 72 1.84 -3.36 -8.80
C CYS A 72 0.53 -2.90 -9.43
N ASP A 73 0.02 -3.68 -10.37
CA ASP A 73 -1.26 -3.39 -11.00
C ASP A 73 -2.41 -4.01 -10.21
N LEU A 74 -3.46 -3.22 -9.97
CA LEU A 74 -4.76 -3.74 -9.56
C LEU A 74 -5.66 -3.85 -10.79
N VAL A 75 -6.49 -4.87 -10.84
CA VAL A 75 -7.38 -5.12 -11.99
C VAL A 75 -8.80 -5.29 -11.50
N MET A 76 -9.72 -4.56 -12.10
CA MET A 76 -11.14 -4.64 -11.79
C MET A 76 -11.95 -4.77 -13.08
N THR A 77 -13.11 -5.44 -12.99
CA THR A 77 -14.08 -5.54 -14.06
C THR A 77 -15.31 -4.73 -13.70
N LYS A 78 -15.80 -3.91 -14.63
CA LYS A 78 -17.03 -3.15 -14.45
C LYS A 78 -18.24 -4.05 -14.63
N VAL A 79 -19.09 -4.15 -13.61
CA VAL A 79 -20.35 -4.91 -13.63
C VAL A 79 -21.49 -3.96 -13.24
N GLY A 80 -22.18 -3.41 -14.22
CA GLY A 80 -23.22 -2.39 -13.99
C GLY A 80 -22.62 -1.10 -13.38
N LYS A 81 -23.00 -0.80 -12.14
CA LYS A 81 -22.47 0.34 -11.36
C LYS A 81 -21.34 -0.04 -10.38
N GLU A 82 -20.91 -1.27 -10.42
CA GLU A 82 -19.92 -1.80 -9.48
C GLU A 82 -18.62 -2.12 -10.21
N LEU A 83 -17.52 -2.16 -9.44
CA LEU A 83 -16.20 -2.59 -9.90
C LEU A 83 -15.82 -3.84 -9.11
N PHE A 84 -15.87 -5.01 -9.74
CA PHE A 84 -15.45 -6.28 -9.16
C PHE A 84 -13.91 -6.38 -9.17
N VAL A 85 -13.31 -6.69 -8.02
CA VAL A 85 -11.86 -6.82 -7.87
C VAL A 85 -11.40 -8.19 -8.35
N ASN A 86 -10.73 -8.23 -9.51
CA ASN A 86 -10.09 -9.43 -10.05
C ASN A 86 -8.70 -9.64 -9.44
N LYS A 87 -7.94 -8.54 -9.29
CA LYS A 87 -6.60 -8.51 -8.72
C LYS A 87 -6.45 -7.27 -7.83
N GLY A 88 -6.12 -7.46 -6.57
CA GLY A 88 -6.03 -6.38 -5.60
C GLY A 88 -5.38 -6.82 -4.29
N TYR A 89 -5.35 -5.93 -3.31
CA TYR A 89 -4.86 -6.24 -1.97
C TYR A 89 -5.65 -7.36 -1.32
N TYR A 90 -5.04 -8.07 -0.38
CA TYR A 90 -5.62 -9.28 0.23
C TYR A 90 -7.06 -9.09 0.74
N PHE A 91 -7.36 -7.99 1.42
CA PHE A 91 -8.70 -7.71 1.96
C PHE A 91 -9.76 -7.34 0.89
N MET A 92 -9.34 -7.00 -0.32
CA MET A 92 -10.23 -6.66 -1.45
C MET A 92 -10.68 -7.89 -2.23
N LYS A 93 -10.05 -9.04 -2.01
CA LYS A 93 -10.30 -10.26 -2.79
C LYS A 93 -11.77 -10.66 -2.79
N ASN A 94 -12.33 -10.91 -3.98
CA ASN A 94 -13.73 -11.31 -4.19
C ASN A 94 -14.75 -10.28 -3.69
N LYS A 95 -14.42 -9.00 -3.72
CA LYS A 95 -15.30 -7.90 -3.32
C LYS A 95 -15.55 -6.94 -4.47
N CYS A 96 -16.56 -6.10 -4.29
CA CYS A 96 -16.92 -5.04 -5.23
C CYS A 96 -16.73 -3.67 -4.60
N PHE A 97 -16.32 -2.71 -5.44
CA PHE A 97 -16.43 -1.30 -5.14
C PHE A 97 -17.77 -0.78 -5.67
N ILE A 98 -18.60 -0.26 -4.77
CA ILE A 98 -19.94 0.24 -5.06
C ILE A 98 -19.87 1.72 -5.41
N ASP A 99 -20.49 2.12 -6.51
CA ASP A 99 -20.56 3.52 -6.95
C ASP A 99 -21.34 4.38 -5.92
N ARG A 100 -20.69 5.37 -5.39
CA ARG A 100 -21.25 6.39 -4.45
C ARG A 100 -21.57 7.72 -5.14
N GLY A 101 -21.40 7.77 -6.47
CA GLY A 101 -21.65 8.97 -7.27
C GLY A 101 -20.42 9.85 -7.42
N LYS A 102 -20.68 11.12 -7.76
CA LYS A 102 -19.64 12.11 -7.99
C LYS A 102 -19.61 13.13 -6.88
N SER A 103 -18.40 13.44 -6.41
CA SER A 103 -18.16 14.50 -5.43
C SER A 103 -17.24 15.57 -6.01
N ASN A 104 -17.40 16.81 -5.51
CA ASN A 104 -16.44 17.88 -5.76
C ASN A 104 -15.29 17.73 -4.77
N TYR A 105 -14.14 17.36 -5.26
CA TYR A 105 -12.93 17.25 -4.44
C TYR A 105 -12.15 18.57 -4.47
N SER A 106 -11.83 19.11 -3.30
CA SER A 106 -10.80 20.14 -3.18
C SER A 106 -9.48 19.44 -2.88
N GLU A 107 -8.54 19.42 -3.80
CA GLU A 107 -7.23 18.79 -3.60
C GLU A 107 -6.51 19.42 -2.41
N ASN A 108 -6.44 18.70 -1.29
CA ASN A 108 -5.47 18.99 -0.23
C ASN A 108 -4.11 18.34 -0.55
N TYR A 109 -4.08 17.36 -1.47
CA TYR A 109 -2.88 16.68 -1.95
C TYR A 109 -2.90 16.65 -3.46
N SER A 110 -1.99 17.37 -4.09
CA SER A 110 -1.79 17.28 -5.53
C SER A 110 -1.19 15.92 -5.87
N MET A 111 -1.83 15.16 -6.79
CA MET A 111 -1.27 13.91 -7.32
C MET A 111 0.15 14.12 -7.85
N LEU A 112 0.40 15.30 -8.44
CA LEU A 112 1.73 15.65 -8.93
C LEU A 112 2.76 15.72 -7.82
N ASP A 113 2.40 16.27 -6.67
CA ASP A 113 3.31 16.39 -5.52
C ASP A 113 3.54 15.04 -4.86
N MET A 114 2.50 14.20 -4.73
CA MET A 114 2.63 12.82 -4.28
C MET A 114 3.56 12.02 -5.20
N LYS A 115 3.41 12.17 -6.51
CA LYS A 115 4.24 11.52 -7.52
C LYS A 115 5.70 11.95 -7.43
N LYS A 116 5.95 13.27 -7.30
CA LYS A 116 7.30 13.82 -7.13
C LYS A 116 7.96 13.32 -5.85
N GLU A 117 7.23 13.33 -4.75
CA GLU A 117 7.74 12.88 -3.45
C GLU A 117 8.06 11.40 -3.48
N CYS A 118 7.17 10.55 -4.02
CA CYS A 118 7.40 9.13 -4.22
C CYS A 118 8.67 8.87 -5.06
N GLN A 119 8.81 9.56 -6.19
CA GLN A 119 9.99 9.43 -7.05
C GLN A 119 11.28 9.91 -6.36
N ARG A 120 11.20 10.97 -5.55
CA ARG A 120 12.32 11.47 -4.75
C ARG A 120 12.78 10.42 -3.73
N LYS A 121 11.84 9.81 -3.01
CA LYS A 121 12.10 8.76 -2.02
C LYS A 121 12.72 7.51 -2.66
N ILE A 122 12.15 7.04 -3.77
CA ILE A 122 12.68 5.91 -4.53
C ILE A 122 14.12 6.16 -4.97
N ARG A 123 14.42 7.34 -5.54
CA ARG A 123 15.79 7.70 -5.98
C ARG A 123 16.76 7.74 -4.80
N LYS A 124 16.36 8.35 -3.69
CA LYS A 124 17.16 8.42 -2.47
C LYS A 124 17.51 7.02 -1.96
N ASN A 125 16.51 6.14 -1.83
CA ASN A 125 16.72 4.80 -1.32
C ASN A 125 17.53 3.93 -2.29
N ASN A 126 17.32 4.06 -3.61
CA ASN A 126 18.15 3.39 -4.61
C ASN A 126 19.61 3.85 -4.60
N SER A 127 19.88 5.13 -4.34
CA SER A 127 21.25 5.62 -4.21
C SER A 127 21.99 4.99 -3.02
N TYR A 128 21.30 4.78 -1.91
CA TYR A 128 21.84 4.04 -0.77
C TYR A 128 22.10 2.57 -1.09
N LEU A 129 21.24 1.91 -1.85
CA LEU A 129 21.45 0.52 -2.30
C LEU A 129 22.74 0.37 -3.10
N ASN A 130 23.01 1.32 -4.01
CA ASN A 130 24.21 1.31 -4.83
C ASN A 130 25.49 1.60 -4.03
N ALA A 131 25.38 2.40 -2.97
CA ALA A 131 26.50 2.73 -2.09
C ALA A 131 26.84 1.61 -1.07
N LEU A 132 25.87 0.75 -0.73
CA LEU A 132 26.02 -0.29 0.30
C LEU A 132 26.50 -1.66 -0.23
N ASN A 133 27.07 -1.71 -1.42
CA ASN A 133 27.44 -2.98 -2.10
C ASN A 133 28.49 -3.84 -1.40
N LEU A 134 29.03 -3.45 -0.26
CA LEU A 134 30.19 -4.14 0.31
C LEU A 134 29.95 -4.91 1.61
N ASN A 135 28.90 -4.62 2.37
CA ASN A 135 28.63 -5.35 3.61
C ASN A 135 27.20 -5.87 3.64
N GLN A 136 27.06 -7.20 3.65
CA GLN A 136 25.76 -7.85 3.84
C GLN A 136 25.26 -7.55 5.27
N ILE A 137 24.21 -6.74 5.36
CA ILE A 137 23.56 -6.46 6.63
C ILE A 137 22.65 -7.64 6.99
N PRO A 138 22.76 -8.21 8.20
CA PRO A 138 21.86 -9.28 8.63
C PRO A 138 20.42 -8.77 8.70
N LEU A 139 19.47 -9.57 8.21
CA LEU A 139 18.05 -9.32 8.40
C LEU A 139 17.62 -9.93 9.72
N GLN A 140 17.02 -9.14 10.58
CA GLN A 140 16.40 -9.63 11.81
C GLN A 140 14.95 -10.02 11.51
N LEU A 141 14.51 -11.16 12.04
CA LEU A 141 13.13 -11.61 11.92
C LEU A 141 12.29 -11.02 13.06
N GLY A 142 11.11 -10.58 12.74
CA GLY A 142 10.25 -9.95 13.74
C GLY A 142 9.19 -9.05 13.12
N ASP A 143 8.59 -8.24 13.97
CA ASP A 143 7.59 -7.24 13.62
C ASP A 143 8.27 -5.88 13.46
N TYR A 144 8.19 -5.34 12.25
CA TYR A 144 8.64 -4.00 11.91
C TYR A 144 7.43 -3.08 11.80
N LYS A 145 7.51 -1.86 12.33
CA LYS A 145 6.41 -0.89 12.27
C LYS A 145 6.81 0.46 11.72
N ASN A 146 5.86 1.07 11.06
CA ASN A 146 5.85 2.48 10.68
C ASN A 146 4.43 3.02 10.92
N GLY A 147 4.25 3.80 11.99
CA GLY A 147 2.92 4.18 12.44
C GLY A 147 2.05 2.96 12.75
N CYS A 148 0.89 2.87 12.11
CA CYS A 148 -0.05 1.74 12.26
C CYS A 148 0.17 0.61 11.23
N VAL A 149 1.11 0.77 10.30
CA VAL A 149 1.47 -0.27 9.33
C VAL A 149 2.60 -1.13 9.87
N HIS A 150 2.38 -2.44 9.86
CA HIS A 150 3.31 -3.43 10.37
C HIS A 150 3.73 -4.41 9.29
N ILE A 151 4.94 -4.93 9.41
CA ILE A 151 5.51 -5.99 8.57
C ILE A 151 6.03 -7.08 9.49
N ASP A 152 5.35 -8.22 9.55
CA ASP A 152 5.84 -9.41 10.23
C ASP A 152 6.69 -10.26 9.27
N LEU A 153 7.90 -10.61 9.66
CA LEU A 153 8.78 -11.55 8.94
C LEU A 153 9.03 -12.77 9.81
N ASP A 154 8.70 -13.97 9.34
CA ASP A 154 8.89 -15.20 10.10
C ASP A 154 9.97 -16.12 9.52
N ILE A 155 10.37 -17.12 10.32
CA ILE A 155 11.41 -18.10 9.97
C ILE A 155 11.01 -19.04 8.83
N ALA A 156 9.72 -19.18 8.54
CA ALA A 156 9.21 -20.00 7.44
C ALA A 156 9.24 -19.27 6.08
N PHE A 157 9.98 -18.16 5.98
CA PHE A 157 10.05 -17.31 4.81
C PHE A 157 8.70 -16.73 4.39
N SER A 158 7.74 -16.61 5.31
CA SER A 158 6.49 -15.92 5.09
C SER A 158 6.51 -14.53 5.71
N TYR A 159 5.67 -13.65 5.16
CA TYR A 159 5.47 -12.31 5.69
C TYR A 159 3.99 -11.96 5.72
N ARG A 160 3.69 -10.95 6.51
CA ARG A 160 2.39 -10.29 6.58
C ARG A 160 2.59 -8.80 6.68
N ILE A 161 1.92 -8.03 5.82
CA ILE A 161 1.76 -6.58 6.02
C ILE A 161 0.34 -6.36 6.51
N TYR A 162 0.19 -5.66 7.62
CA TYR A 162 -1.12 -5.35 8.18
C TYR A 162 -1.17 -3.92 8.73
N TYR A 163 -2.37 -3.38 8.71
CA TYR A 163 -2.73 -2.13 9.35
C TYR A 163 -3.38 -2.45 10.69
N LEU A 164 -2.88 -1.87 11.78
CA LEU A 164 -3.36 -2.13 13.12
C LEU A 164 -4.34 -1.03 13.56
N VAL A 165 -5.59 -1.42 13.84
CA VAL A 165 -6.64 -0.54 14.37
C VAL A 165 -7.03 -1.06 15.74
N GLY A 166 -6.63 -0.35 16.79
CA GLY A 166 -6.77 -0.83 18.15
C GLY A 166 -6.07 -2.18 18.33
N LYS A 167 -6.86 -3.26 18.50
CA LYS A 167 -6.34 -4.64 18.60
C LYS A 167 -6.57 -5.47 17.33
N THR A 168 -7.20 -4.90 16.30
CA THR A 168 -7.57 -5.64 15.09
C THR A 168 -6.54 -5.43 14.00
N LYS A 169 -6.10 -6.54 13.39
CA LYS A 169 -5.20 -6.54 12.25
C LYS A 169 -5.99 -6.61 10.94
N ILE A 170 -5.77 -5.62 10.07
CA ILE A 170 -6.27 -5.62 8.70
C ILE A 170 -5.13 -6.05 7.80
N TYR A 171 -5.18 -7.25 7.26
CA TYR A 171 -4.13 -7.77 6.39
C TYR A 171 -4.21 -7.11 5.01
N LEU A 172 -3.16 -6.35 4.69
CA LEU A 172 -2.99 -5.69 3.39
C LEU A 172 -2.34 -6.65 2.39
N SER A 173 -1.33 -7.40 2.84
CA SER A 173 -0.51 -8.24 1.99
C SER A 173 -0.02 -9.47 2.76
N LEU A 174 -0.02 -10.61 2.09
CA LEU A 174 0.50 -11.89 2.59
C LEU A 174 1.33 -12.55 1.51
N GLY A 175 2.42 -13.21 1.90
CA GLY A 175 3.22 -13.93 0.91
C GLY A 175 4.53 -14.49 1.44
N LYS A 176 5.50 -14.56 0.54
CA LYS A 176 6.85 -15.06 0.82
C LYS A 176 7.85 -13.92 0.81
N TRP A 177 8.87 -14.03 1.65
CA TRP A 177 9.98 -13.08 1.61
C TRP A 177 11.28 -13.75 1.16
N ALA A 178 12.13 -12.96 0.52
CA ALA A 178 13.49 -13.35 0.17
C ALA A 178 14.45 -12.17 0.41
N LYS A 179 15.69 -12.48 0.77
CA LYS A 179 16.75 -11.49 0.92
C LYS A 179 17.73 -11.61 -0.23
N GLN A 180 18.01 -10.49 -0.90
CA GLN A 180 19.02 -10.39 -1.96
C GLN A 180 19.98 -9.23 -1.63
N GLY A 181 21.17 -9.55 -1.13
CA GLY A 181 22.08 -8.52 -0.61
C GLY A 181 21.41 -7.73 0.52
N ASN A 182 21.31 -6.43 0.36
CA ASN A 182 20.61 -5.54 1.29
C ASN A 182 19.17 -5.22 0.89
N LYS A 183 18.59 -5.97 -0.05
CA LYS A 183 17.18 -5.89 -0.43
C LYS A 183 16.38 -6.99 0.26
N LEU A 184 15.24 -6.60 0.79
CA LEU A 184 14.17 -7.52 1.19
C LEU A 184 13.10 -7.47 0.12
N LEU A 185 12.78 -8.61 -0.47
CA LEU A 185 11.72 -8.79 -1.45
C LEU A 185 10.55 -9.49 -0.78
N LEU A 186 9.37 -8.91 -0.87
CA LEU A 186 8.11 -9.46 -0.36
C LEU A 186 7.22 -9.78 -1.55
N GLN A 187 7.11 -11.05 -1.93
CA GLN A 187 6.24 -11.50 -3.01
C GLN A 187 4.80 -11.57 -2.52
N ASP A 188 3.96 -10.65 -2.98
CA ASP A 188 2.54 -10.61 -2.66
C ASP A 188 1.76 -11.65 -3.49
N LEU A 189 1.00 -12.51 -2.81
CA LEU A 189 0.25 -13.59 -3.47
C LEU A 189 -1.05 -13.11 -4.13
N SER A 190 -1.59 -11.97 -3.72
CA SER A 190 -2.84 -11.43 -4.26
C SER A 190 -2.63 -10.49 -5.43
N LEU A 191 -1.55 -9.70 -5.38
CA LEU A 191 -1.16 -8.75 -6.42
C LEU A 191 -0.18 -9.37 -7.44
N ASP A 192 0.39 -10.54 -7.14
CA ASP A 192 1.40 -11.19 -7.96
C ASP A 192 2.53 -10.24 -8.36
N CYS A 193 3.10 -9.58 -7.38
CA CYS A 193 4.18 -8.63 -7.54
C CYS A 193 5.10 -8.63 -6.31
N ASN A 194 6.24 -7.94 -6.42
CA ASN A 194 7.18 -7.83 -5.32
C ASN A 194 7.18 -6.42 -4.73
N PHE A 195 6.98 -6.33 -3.43
CA PHE A 195 7.35 -5.12 -2.68
C PHE A 195 8.84 -5.18 -2.34
N VAL A 196 9.50 -4.04 -2.36
CA VAL A 196 10.95 -3.95 -2.18
C VAL A 196 11.28 -3.00 -1.05
N TYR A 197 12.11 -3.48 -0.12
CA TYR A 197 12.65 -2.70 1.00
C TYR A 197 14.18 -2.76 0.99
N LEU A 198 14.80 -1.68 1.44
CA LEU A 198 16.22 -1.65 1.76
C LEU A 198 16.42 -2.02 3.23
N ILE A 199 17.29 -3.00 3.49
CA ILE A 199 17.74 -3.35 4.83
C ILE A 199 18.90 -2.44 5.21
N LYS A 200 18.76 -1.68 6.30
CA LYS A 200 19.83 -0.84 6.84
C LYS A 200 19.78 -0.85 8.35
N ASN A 201 20.78 -1.47 8.98
CA ASN A 201 20.76 -1.72 10.42
C ASN A 201 19.51 -2.51 10.84
N ASN A 202 18.78 -2.07 11.86
CA ASN A 202 17.54 -2.68 12.34
C ASN A 202 16.29 -2.04 11.70
N TYR A 203 16.45 -1.47 10.50
CA TYR A 203 15.37 -0.77 9.81
C TYR A 203 15.12 -1.34 8.41
N LEU A 204 13.87 -1.30 8.00
CA LEU A 204 13.45 -1.49 6.62
C LEU A 204 13.01 -0.15 6.03
N TYR A 205 13.61 0.23 4.91
CA TYR A 205 13.23 1.44 4.19
C TYR A 205 12.45 1.07 2.95
N SER A 206 11.26 1.64 2.81
CA SER A 206 10.40 1.42 1.65
C SER A 206 11.06 1.93 0.36
N ILE A 207 11.14 1.08 -0.66
CA ILE A 207 11.53 1.45 -2.02
C ILE A 207 10.32 1.35 -2.93
N TYR A 208 9.76 0.15 -3.07
CA TYR A 208 8.53 -0.12 -3.81
C TYR A 208 7.60 -0.91 -2.90
N SER A 209 6.77 -0.22 -2.14
CA SER A 209 5.89 -0.85 -1.14
C SER A 209 4.74 0.05 -0.74
N PRO A 210 3.60 -0.52 -0.30
CA PRO A 210 2.55 0.25 0.32
C PRO A 210 3.07 0.82 1.65
N ASN A 211 2.96 2.13 1.85
CA ASN A 211 3.23 2.79 3.12
C ASN A 211 2.46 4.10 3.21
N GLU A 212 2.47 4.68 4.38
CA GLU A 212 1.97 6.04 4.57
C GLU A 212 2.80 7.04 3.77
N ILE A 213 2.15 8.09 3.24
CA ILE A 213 2.82 9.18 2.52
C ILE A 213 3.60 10.08 3.48
N ASN A 214 3.48 9.86 4.79
CA ASN A 214 4.12 10.63 5.83
C ASN A 214 5.65 10.46 5.84
N ASP A 215 6.33 11.37 6.49
CA ASP A 215 7.76 11.70 6.42
C ASP A 215 8.79 10.57 6.59
N THR A 216 8.40 9.42 7.09
CA THR A 216 9.35 8.34 7.33
C THR A 216 9.05 7.12 6.45
N ASP A 217 9.93 6.85 5.48
CA ASP A 217 9.93 5.60 4.71
C ASP A 217 10.47 4.42 5.53
N ARG A 218 10.64 4.61 6.84
CA ARG A 218 11.38 3.73 7.73
C ARG A 218 10.46 2.93 8.64
N TYR A 219 10.58 1.62 8.54
CA TYR A 219 10.00 0.66 9.48
C TYR A 219 11.04 0.29 10.52
N SER A 220 10.75 0.51 11.80
CA SER A 220 11.59 0.15 12.93
C SER A 220 11.22 -1.24 13.42
N LEU A 221 12.22 -2.04 13.79
CA LEU A 221 11.98 -3.31 14.46
C LEU A 221 11.32 -3.04 15.83
N ASP A 222 10.08 -3.49 16.01
CA ASP A 222 9.30 -3.32 17.24
C ASP A 222 9.45 -4.50 18.16
N ARG A 223 9.41 -5.72 17.62
CA ARG A 223 9.55 -6.96 18.36
C ARG A 223 10.35 -8.00 17.59
N LEU A 224 11.41 -8.52 18.24
CA LEU A 224 12.10 -9.72 17.77
C LEU A 224 11.25 -10.95 18.06
N PHE A 225 11.13 -11.84 17.09
CA PHE A 225 10.61 -13.17 17.37
C PHE A 225 11.72 -13.98 18.05
N PRO A 226 11.44 -14.63 19.20
CA PRO A 226 12.43 -15.46 19.82
C PRO A 226 12.82 -16.59 18.87
N PHE A 227 14.13 -16.72 18.60
CA PHE A 227 14.65 -17.91 17.94
C PHE A 227 14.40 -19.10 18.86
N ILE A 228 13.37 -19.89 18.57
CA ILE A 228 13.30 -21.23 19.13
C ILE A 228 14.26 -22.06 18.30
N MET A 229 15.54 -22.09 18.71
CA MET A 229 16.44 -23.14 18.26
C MET A 229 15.88 -24.47 18.79
N ARG A 230 15.29 -25.23 17.92
CA ARG A 230 15.01 -26.66 18.13
C ARG A 230 16.18 -27.49 17.60
#